data_bc78d6eea682f1f2d5f9c34283aa354a
#
_entry.id   bc78d6eea682f1f2d5f9c34283aa354a
#
_cell.length_a   1.000
_cell.length_b   1.000
_cell.length_c   1.000
_cell.angle_alpha   90.00
_cell.angle_beta   90.00
_cell.angle_gamma   90.00
#
_symmetry.space_group_name_H-M   'P 1'
#
loop_
_entity.id
_entity.type
_entity.pdbx_description
1 polymer ?
#
loop_
_entity_poly.entity_id
_entity_poly.type
_entity_poly.pdbx_seq_one_letter_code
_entity_poly.pdbx_strand_id
1 'polypeptide(L)'
;MVCGGGEVDRYLEGSLKEFKRLCDDAMIVLNNGTQKEIDLIEKYGYKWYADDREWGLHQPTIKTDLLTKIGEEMNPDWIIALDSDEVFAPEFTREEAERLTTLGEIAYHFMVVNLYNDREHFAHGAGVQRFWNIRFYKYMPEHGLQFQKKNLHCGLAPPIMYIYGWYVPYYLEHFGLMKVEDRQRKVERYQQYDPKAIFKHRMYYDD
;
A
#
# COMPACT_ATOMS: atom_id res chain seq x y z
N MET A 1 1.03 3.93 -6.18
CA MET A 1 0.27 2.70 -5.78
C MET A 1 0.55 1.58 -6.77
N VAL A 2 0.60 0.34 -6.30
CA VAL A 2 0.56 -0.84 -7.18
C VAL A 2 -0.84 -1.44 -7.11
N CYS A 3 -1.44 -1.72 -8.28
CA CYS A 3 -2.77 -2.28 -8.41
C CYS A 3 -2.70 -3.56 -9.24
N GLY A 4 -3.27 -4.66 -8.75
CA GLY A 4 -3.43 -5.91 -9.48
C GLY A 4 -4.74 -5.98 -10.26
N GLY A 5 -4.86 -6.95 -11.17
CA GLY A 5 -6.12 -7.21 -11.87
C GLY A 5 -7.24 -7.66 -10.93
N GLY A 6 -8.46 -7.19 -11.18
CA GLY A 6 -9.67 -7.52 -10.41
C GLY A 6 -9.88 -6.64 -9.16
N GLU A 7 -9.07 -5.61 -8.95
CA GLU A 7 -9.21 -4.69 -7.82
C GLU A 7 -10.37 -3.69 -8.01
N VAL A 8 -10.79 -3.43 -9.24
CA VAL A 8 -11.88 -2.50 -9.54
C VAL A 8 -13.21 -2.92 -8.89
N ASP A 9 -13.50 -4.21 -8.88
CA ASP A 9 -14.72 -4.77 -8.30
C ASP A 9 -14.62 -4.94 -6.76
N ARG A 10 -13.52 -4.46 -6.15
CA ARG A 10 -13.20 -4.65 -4.73
C ARG A 10 -12.97 -3.33 -4.00
N TYR A 11 -11.75 -2.81 -4.01
CA TYR A 11 -11.33 -1.72 -3.12
C TYR A 11 -10.66 -0.56 -3.84
N LEU A 12 -10.25 -0.70 -5.11
CA LEU A 12 -9.46 0.28 -5.85
C LEU A 12 -10.08 1.69 -5.80
N GLU A 13 -11.40 1.82 -5.99
CA GLU A 13 -12.03 3.13 -6.00
C GLU A 13 -11.90 3.86 -4.64
N GLY A 14 -11.90 3.11 -3.53
CA GLY A 14 -11.64 3.65 -2.20
C GLY A 14 -10.27 4.30 -2.11
N SER A 15 -9.22 3.57 -2.51
CA SER A 15 -7.84 4.08 -2.49
C SER A 15 -7.61 5.24 -3.46
N LEU A 16 -8.27 5.25 -4.63
CA LEU A 16 -8.21 6.39 -5.56
C LEU A 16 -8.86 7.64 -4.98
N LYS A 17 -9.96 7.51 -4.22
CA LYS A 17 -10.58 8.62 -3.47
C LYS A 17 -9.65 9.19 -2.42
N GLU A 18 -8.83 8.34 -1.75
CA GLU A 18 -7.84 8.81 -0.79
C GLU A 18 -6.77 9.69 -1.45
N PHE A 19 -6.24 9.30 -2.62
CA PHE A 19 -5.33 10.16 -3.34
C PHE A 19 -5.98 11.49 -3.74
N LYS A 20 -7.26 11.48 -4.17
CA LYS A 20 -7.99 12.71 -4.47
C LYS A 20 -8.16 13.63 -3.25
N ARG A 21 -8.28 13.05 -2.08
CA ARG A 21 -8.44 13.77 -0.81
C ARG A 21 -7.12 14.33 -0.27
N LEU A 22 -6.01 13.59 -0.46
CA LEU A 22 -4.76 13.85 0.25
C LEU A 22 -3.60 14.36 -0.63
N CYS A 23 -3.62 14.08 -1.94
CA CYS A 23 -2.49 14.32 -2.84
C CYS A 23 -2.84 15.34 -3.92
N ASP A 24 -1.80 15.97 -4.49
CA ASP A 24 -1.93 16.83 -5.67
C ASP A 24 -2.08 15.99 -6.94
N ASP A 25 -1.37 14.86 -7.01
CA ASP A 25 -1.37 13.94 -8.15
C ASP A 25 -1.07 12.50 -7.66
N ALA A 26 -1.28 11.52 -8.52
CA ALA A 26 -0.97 10.12 -8.22
C ALA A 26 -0.46 9.37 -9.46
N MET A 27 0.38 8.37 -9.20
CA MET A 27 0.86 7.43 -10.22
C MET A 27 0.57 5.99 -9.78
N ILE A 28 0.00 5.22 -10.68
CA ILE A 28 -0.40 3.84 -10.45
C ILE A 28 0.33 2.91 -11.41
N VAL A 29 0.95 1.86 -10.91
CA VAL A 29 1.40 0.75 -11.74
C VAL A 29 0.35 -0.34 -11.74
N LEU A 30 -0.07 -0.75 -12.92
CA LEU A 30 -1.01 -1.85 -13.14
C LEU A 30 -0.23 -3.13 -13.37
N ASN A 31 -0.27 -4.02 -12.41
CA ASN A 31 0.35 -5.34 -12.50
C ASN A 31 -0.70 -6.37 -12.94
N ASN A 32 -0.65 -6.78 -14.20
CA ASN A 32 -1.68 -7.62 -14.82
C ASN A 32 -3.09 -7.03 -14.71
N GLY A 33 -3.22 -5.71 -14.84
CA GLY A 33 -4.50 -5.00 -14.79
C GLY A 33 -5.35 -5.24 -16.03
N THR A 34 -6.64 -4.96 -15.91
CA THR A 34 -7.63 -5.04 -16.99
C THR A 34 -8.06 -3.65 -17.46
N GLN A 35 -8.81 -3.60 -18.56
CA GLN A 35 -9.37 -2.34 -19.06
C GLN A 35 -10.25 -1.63 -18.02
N LYS A 36 -10.93 -2.38 -17.15
CA LYS A 36 -11.77 -1.81 -16.09
C LYS A 36 -10.96 -0.99 -15.08
N GLU A 37 -9.77 -1.49 -14.68
CA GLU A 37 -8.87 -0.73 -13.81
C GLU A 37 -8.37 0.53 -14.50
N ILE A 38 -7.99 0.42 -15.78
CA ILE A 38 -7.55 1.57 -16.60
C ILE A 38 -8.65 2.63 -16.63
N ASP A 39 -9.86 2.26 -17.05
CA ASP A 39 -11.00 3.17 -17.18
C ASP A 39 -11.28 3.90 -15.84
N LEU A 40 -11.18 3.18 -14.74
CA LEU A 40 -11.40 3.75 -13.42
C LEU A 40 -10.28 4.74 -13.03
N ILE A 41 -9.01 4.38 -13.26
CA ILE A 41 -7.86 5.25 -12.94
C ILE A 41 -7.90 6.52 -13.80
N GLU A 42 -8.20 6.41 -15.09
CA GLU A 42 -8.34 7.53 -16.01
C GLU A 42 -9.51 8.45 -15.65
N LYS A 43 -10.63 7.89 -15.17
CA LYS A 43 -11.76 8.68 -14.63
C LYS A 43 -11.33 9.60 -13.48
N TYR A 44 -10.34 9.20 -12.69
CA TYR A 44 -9.76 10.02 -11.62
C TYR A 44 -8.68 10.99 -12.12
N GLY A 45 -8.25 10.86 -13.38
CA GLY A 45 -7.23 11.70 -14.00
C GLY A 45 -5.80 11.36 -13.60
N TYR A 46 -5.56 10.16 -13.07
CA TYR A 46 -4.24 9.77 -12.59
C TYR A 46 -3.38 9.14 -13.69
N LYS A 47 -2.08 9.30 -13.55
CA LYS A 47 -1.09 8.64 -14.40
C LYS A 47 -1.01 7.16 -14.06
N TRP A 48 -0.81 6.35 -15.08
CA TRP A 48 -0.60 4.92 -14.90
C TRP A 48 0.35 4.34 -15.96
N TYR A 49 0.91 3.17 -15.67
CA TYR A 49 1.63 2.35 -16.65
C TYR A 49 1.46 0.87 -16.30
N ALA A 50 1.58 0.01 -17.32
CA ALA A 50 1.51 -1.43 -17.14
C ALA A 50 2.87 -2.02 -16.74
N ASP A 51 2.84 -3.05 -15.89
CA ASP A 51 4.01 -3.86 -15.54
C ASP A 51 3.57 -5.32 -15.40
N ASP A 52 3.99 -6.15 -16.34
CA ASP A 52 3.57 -7.55 -16.46
C ASP A 52 4.50 -8.52 -15.70
N ARG A 53 5.51 -8.02 -14.99
CA ARG A 53 6.38 -8.86 -14.14
C ARG A 53 5.55 -9.53 -13.04
N GLU A 54 5.90 -10.78 -12.76
CA GLU A 54 5.22 -11.57 -11.73
C GLU A 54 5.38 -10.92 -10.34
N TRP A 55 4.27 -10.43 -9.79
CA TRP A 55 4.25 -9.66 -8.53
C TRP A 55 4.95 -10.37 -7.37
N GLY A 56 4.67 -11.67 -7.20
CA GLY A 56 5.25 -12.48 -6.13
C GLY A 56 6.78 -12.56 -6.13
N LEU A 57 7.41 -12.38 -7.30
CA LEU A 57 8.86 -12.46 -7.48
C LEU A 57 9.52 -11.08 -7.63
N HIS A 58 8.82 -10.09 -8.16
CA HIS A 58 9.38 -8.82 -8.58
C HIS A 58 8.89 -7.59 -7.80
N GLN A 59 8.11 -7.79 -6.73
CA GLN A 59 7.53 -6.70 -5.93
C GLN A 59 8.52 -5.58 -5.57
N PRO A 60 9.74 -5.88 -5.05
CA PRO A 60 10.69 -4.81 -4.71
C PRO A 60 11.14 -4.00 -5.92
N THR A 61 11.36 -4.66 -7.07
CA THR A 61 11.81 -4.02 -8.30
C THR A 61 10.70 -3.15 -8.89
N ILE A 62 9.46 -3.67 -8.96
CA ILE A 62 8.29 -2.92 -9.44
C ILE A 62 8.09 -1.64 -8.61
N LYS A 63 8.19 -1.73 -7.27
CA LYS A 63 8.08 -0.56 -6.39
C LYS A 63 9.24 0.43 -6.56
N THR A 64 10.45 -0.07 -6.77
CA THR A 64 11.62 0.79 -7.04
C THR A 64 11.43 1.56 -8.35
N ASP A 65 11.01 0.88 -9.41
CA ASP A 65 10.78 1.50 -10.72
C ASP A 65 9.63 2.52 -10.65
N LEU A 66 8.54 2.20 -9.95
CA LEU A 66 7.45 3.14 -9.70
C LEU A 66 7.95 4.40 -9.00
N LEU A 67 8.73 4.26 -7.93
CA LEU A 67 9.24 5.41 -7.17
C LEU A 67 10.23 6.25 -7.99
N THR A 68 11.05 5.61 -8.82
CA THR A 68 11.94 6.29 -9.78
C THR A 68 11.13 7.09 -10.78
N LYS A 69 10.11 6.48 -11.38
CA LYS A 69 9.24 7.13 -12.38
C LYS A 69 8.44 8.29 -11.77
N ILE A 70 7.98 8.15 -10.54
CA ILE A 70 7.35 9.25 -9.79
C ILE A 70 8.32 10.44 -9.67
N GLY A 71 9.58 10.18 -9.34
CA GLY A 71 10.59 11.24 -9.26
C GLY A 71 10.85 11.92 -10.58
N GLU A 72 10.98 11.16 -11.66
CA GLU A 72 11.25 11.69 -13.01
C GLU A 72 10.10 12.52 -13.57
N GLU A 73 8.85 12.11 -13.33
CA GLU A 73 7.68 12.72 -13.97
C GLU A 73 6.93 13.73 -13.09
N MET A 74 7.06 13.63 -11.75
CA MET A 74 6.29 14.42 -10.80
C MET A 74 7.16 15.25 -9.86
N ASN A 75 8.40 14.81 -9.60
CA ASN A 75 9.36 15.44 -8.68
C ASN A 75 8.72 15.88 -7.34
N PRO A 76 8.13 14.97 -6.58
CA PRO A 76 7.38 15.31 -5.37
C PRO A 76 8.30 15.66 -4.20
N ASP A 77 7.80 16.44 -3.26
CA ASP A 77 8.47 16.62 -1.94
C ASP A 77 8.18 15.44 -1.00
N TRP A 78 6.93 14.94 -1.06
CA TRP A 78 6.43 13.88 -0.18
C TRP A 78 5.63 12.82 -0.94
N ILE A 79 5.65 11.61 -0.43
CA ILE A 79 4.95 10.44 -1.00
C ILE A 79 3.94 9.89 0.01
N ILE A 80 2.71 9.74 -0.42
CA ILE A 80 1.72 8.85 0.22
C ILE A 80 1.73 7.53 -0.54
N ALA A 81 2.05 6.44 0.17
CA ALA A 81 2.12 5.09 -0.40
C ALA A 81 1.00 4.22 0.17
N LEU A 82 0.06 3.81 -0.69
CA LEU A 82 -1.05 2.92 -0.36
C LEU A 82 -1.03 1.67 -1.24
N ASP A 83 -1.44 0.55 -0.68
CA ASP A 83 -1.92 -0.59 -1.46
C ASP A 83 -3.36 -0.31 -1.95
N SER A 84 -3.81 -1.03 -2.99
CA SER A 84 -5.13 -0.82 -3.61
C SER A 84 -6.33 -1.16 -2.71
N ASP A 85 -6.06 -1.75 -1.55
CA ASP A 85 -7.02 -2.18 -0.54
C ASP A 85 -6.82 -1.46 0.81
N GLU A 86 -6.28 -0.22 0.78
CA GLU A 86 -6.04 0.59 1.98
C GLU A 86 -6.72 1.96 1.89
N VAL A 87 -7.28 2.42 3.02
CA VAL A 87 -7.93 3.72 3.17
C VAL A 87 -7.54 4.32 4.53
N PHE A 88 -7.12 5.58 4.58
CA PHE A 88 -6.84 6.26 5.84
C PHE A 88 -8.11 6.57 6.64
N ALA A 89 -7.96 6.62 7.95
CA ALA A 89 -8.99 7.16 8.82
C ALA A 89 -9.38 8.58 8.40
N PRO A 90 -10.68 8.95 8.52
CA PRO A 90 -11.16 10.28 8.12
C PRO A 90 -10.45 11.45 8.80
N GLU A 91 -9.93 11.21 10.02
CA GLU A 91 -9.22 12.20 10.82
C GLU A 91 -7.84 12.56 10.25
N PHE A 92 -7.25 11.72 9.40
CA PHE A 92 -6.04 12.07 8.67
C PHE A 92 -6.42 12.88 7.44
N THR A 93 -6.50 14.19 7.58
CA THR A 93 -6.89 15.13 6.53
C THR A 93 -5.69 15.61 5.72
N ARG A 94 -5.95 16.34 4.62
CA ARG A 94 -4.90 16.99 3.84
C ARG A 94 -4.15 18.03 4.67
N GLU A 95 -4.86 18.83 5.45
CA GLU A 95 -4.25 19.84 6.33
C GLU A 95 -3.31 19.19 7.35
N GLU A 96 -3.70 18.01 7.84
CA GLU A 96 -2.84 17.25 8.75
C GLU A 96 -1.60 16.67 8.03
N ALA A 97 -1.75 16.16 6.82
CA ALA A 97 -0.60 15.73 6.01
C ALA A 97 0.37 16.89 5.77
N GLU A 98 -0.15 18.06 5.37
CA GLU A 98 0.66 19.28 5.17
C GLU A 98 1.34 19.74 6.48
N ARG A 99 0.63 19.68 7.61
CA ARG A 99 1.24 19.98 8.93
C ARG A 99 2.39 19.03 9.25
N LEU A 100 2.25 17.75 8.99
CA LEU A 100 3.31 16.75 9.23
C LEU A 100 4.58 17.07 8.41
N THR A 101 4.46 17.61 7.20
CA THR A 101 5.65 17.95 6.39
C THR A 101 6.52 19.04 7.02
N THR A 102 5.99 19.81 7.97
CA THR A 102 6.70 20.92 8.64
C THR A 102 7.40 20.52 9.94
N LEU A 103 7.22 19.28 10.44
CA LEU A 103 7.72 18.87 11.75
C LEU A 103 9.20 18.45 11.77
N GLY A 104 9.87 18.42 10.60
CA GLY A 104 11.27 18.05 10.49
C GLY A 104 11.55 16.55 10.38
N GLU A 105 10.55 15.71 10.55
CA GLU A 105 10.65 14.25 10.35
C GLU A 105 10.66 13.90 8.86
N ILE A 106 11.17 12.73 8.50
CA ILE A 106 11.27 12.30 7.10
C ILE A 106 10.26 11.19 6.74
N ALA A 107 9.64 10.56 7.71
CA ALA A 107 8.66 9.50 7.48
C ALA A 107 7.72 9.32 8.67
N TYR A 108 6.52 8.80 8.38
CA TYR A 108 5.47 8.62 9.38
C TYR A 108 4.89 7.21 9.32
N HIS A 109 4.90 6.54 10.48
CA HIS A 109 4.26 5.25 10.70
C HIS A 109 2.80 5.45 11.07
N PHE A 110 1.93 4.77 10.35
CA PHE A 110 0.50 4.66 10.65
C PHE A 110 0.17 3.29 11.21
N MET A 111 -0.84 3.22 12.05
CA MET A 111 -1.36 1.95 12.54
C MET A 111 -2.21 1.31 11.44
N VAL A 112 -1.77 0.20 10.87
CA VAL A 112 -2.55 -0.60 9.91
C VAL A 112 -3.51 -1.50 10.68
N VAL A 113 -4.81 -1.38 10.40
CA VAL A 113 -5.88 -2.19 11.01
C VAL A 113 -6.43 -3.13 9.95
N ASN A 114 -6.18 -4.42 10.10
CA ASN A 114 -6.73 -5.43 9.20
C ASN A 114 -8.20 -5.66 9.53
N LEU A 115 -9.10 -5.27 8.64
CA LEU A 115 -10.53 -5.53 8.77
C LEU A 115 -10.84 -7.01 8.50
N TYR A 116 -11.86 -7.53 9.20
CA TYR A 116 -12.24 -8.93 9.14
C TYR A 116 -13.76 -9.08 9.10
N ASN A 117 -14.27 -9.77 8.09
CA ASN A 117 -15.69 -9.96 7.77
C ASN A 117 -16.44 -8.68 7.36
N ASP A 118 -16.27 -7.58 8.06
CA ASP A 118 -16.90 -6.28 7.77
C ASP A 118 -16.02 -5.12 8.25
N ARG A 119 -16.54 -3.90 8.22
CA ARG A 119 -15.79 -2.70 8.64
C ARG A 119 -15.86 -2.42 10.16
N GLU A 120 -16.66 -3.16 10.90
CA GLU A 120 -16.81 -2.99 12.35
C GLU A 120 -15.90 -3.93 13.13
N HIS A 121 -15.39 -4.99 12.47
CA HIS A 121 -14.53 -6.00 13.05
C HIS A 121 -13.12 -5.95 12.47
N PHE A 122 -12.13 -6.16 13.30
CA PHE A 122 -10.75 -6.31 12.88
C PHE A 122 -10.16 -7.63 13.39
N ALA A 123 -9.23 -8.16 12.61
CA ALA A 123 -8.56 -9.39 12.96
C ALA A 123 -7.79 -9.25 14.27
N HIS A 124 -8.01 -10.17 15.20
CA HIS A 124 -7.32 -10.22 16.49
C HIS A 124 -6.65 -11.59 16.66
N GLY A 125 -5.33 -11.60 16.85
CA GLY A 125 -4.55 -12.83 17.01
C GLY A 125 -3.07 -12.64 16.65
N ALA A 126 -2.22 -13.60 17.00
CA ALA A 126 -0.79 -13.50 16.75
C ALA A 126 -0.50 -13.42 15.23
N GLY A 127 0.07 -12.30 14.79
CA GLY A 127 0.52 -12.08 13.41
C GLY A 127 -0.47 -11.40 12.47
N VAL A 128 -1.72 -11.13 12.89
CA VAL A 128 -2.75 -10.44 12.07
C VAL A 128 -3.15 -9.10 12.66
N GLN A 129 -2.66 -8.82 13.84
CA GLN A 129 -3.03 -7.65 14.63
C GLN A 129 -2.63 -6.35 13.93
N ARG A 130 -3.09 -5.27 14.53
CA ARG A 130 -2.60 -3.93 14.25
C ARG A 130 -1.08 -3.92 14.21
N PHE A 131 -0.52 -3.36 13.18
CA PHE A 131 0.93 -3.17 13.07
C PHE A 131 1.23 -1.78 12.52
N TRP A 132 2.39 -1.27 12.87
CA TRP A 132 2.83 0.02 12.39
C TRP A 132 3.58 -0.14 11.07
N ASN A 133 3.23 0.70 10.09
CA ASN A 133 3.95 0.72 8.82
C ASN A 133 3.99 2.14 8.24
N ILE A 134 5.03 2.42 7.48
CA ILE A 134 5.17 3.73 6.83
C ILE A 134 4.21 3.82 5.66
N ARG A 135 3.47 4.95 5.61
CA ARG A 135 2.56 5.29 4.51
C ARG A 135 2.75 6.71 4.01
N PHE A 136 3.51 7.54 4.72
CA PHE A 136 3.80 8.91 4.35
C PHE A 136 5.27 9.22 4.62
N TYR A 137 6.01 9.66 3.59
CA TYR A 137 7.45 9.91 3.72
C TYR A 137 7.95 10.93 2.69
N LYS A 138 9.05 11.61 3.04
CA LYS A 138 9.75 12.55 2.18
C LYS A 138 10.40 11.82 0.99
N TYR A 139 10.29 12.39 -0.20
CA TYR A 139 11.01 11.88 -1.37
C TYR A 139 12.48 12.28 -1.28
N MET A 140 13.36 11.29 -1.18
CA MET A 140 14.80 11.51 -0.93
C MET A 140 15.64 10.60 -1.85
N PRO A 141 15.71 10.87 -3.17
CA PRO A 141 16.39 10.00 -4.13
C PRO A 141 17.90 9.87 -3.85
N GLU A 142 18.53 10.88 -3.22
CA GLU A 142 19.95 10.88 -2.83
C GLU A 142 20.30 9.80 -1.79
N HIS A 143 19.33 9.30 -1.05
CA HIS A 143 19.50 8.21 -0.07
C HIS A 143 19.15 6.82 -0.63
N GLY A 144 18.83 6.76 -1.93
CA GLY A 144 18.45 5.54 -2.64
C GLY A 144 16.96 5.22 -2.58
N LEU A 145 16.43 4.78 -3.70
CA LEU A 145 15.02 4.45 -3.88
C LEU A 145 14.74 2.94 -3.83
N GLN A 146 15.77 2.13 -3.60
CA GLN A 146 15.63 0.67 -3.66
C GLN A 146 14.87 0.13 -2.46
N PHE A 147 13.86 -0.68 -2.75
CA PHE A 147 13.14 -1.43 -1.73
C PHE A 147 13.93 -2.66 -1.27
N GLN A 148 13.67 -3.10 -0.04
CA GLN A 148 14.28 -4.30 0.49
C GLN A 148 13.96 -5.51 -0.41
N LYS A 149 14.98 -6.29 -0.81
CA LYS A 149 14.83 -7.50 -1.62
C LYS A 149 14.18 -8.63 -0.82
N LYS A 150 12.89 -8.48 -0.55
CA LYS A 150 12.10 -9.46 0.17
C LYS A 150 10.73 -9.56 -0.50
N ASN A 151 10.54 -10.61 -1.26
CA ASN A 151 9.27 -10.84 -1.96
C ASN A 151 8.10 -10.90 -0.98
N LEU A 152 6.94 -10.39 -1.37
CA LEU A 152 5.71 -10.29 -0.60
C LEU A 152 5.78 -9.46 0.71
N HIS A 153 6.97 -9.02 1.12
CA HIS A 153 7.19 -8.37 2.43
C HIS A 153 8.12 -7.15 2.36
N CYS A 154 8.26 -6.52 1.19
CA CYS A 154 9.21 -5.43 1.02
C CYS A 154 8.75 -4.07 1.58
N GLY A 155 7.55 -3.99 2.15
CA GLY A 155 6.98 -2.72 2.63
C GLY A 155 6.55 -1.76 1.52
N LEU A 156 6.19 -0.52 1.89
CA LEU A 156 5.75 0.54 0.95
C LEU A 156 6.68 1.77 0.96
N ALA A 157 7.79 1.72 1.69
CA ALA A 157 8.79 2.78 1.73
C ALA A 157 10.20 2.20 1.61
N PRO A 158 11.18 2.97 1.11
CA PRO A 158 12.59 2.59 1.15
C PRO A 158 13.08 2.31 2.59
N PRO A 159 14.07 1.42 2.78
CA PRO A 159 14.52 0.99 4.12
C PRO A 159 14.95 2.12 5.05
N ILE A 160 15.56 3.19 4.52
CA ILE A 160 15.99 4.35 5.29
C ILE A 160 14.83 4.99 6.07
N MET A 161 13.63 4.98 5.52
CA MET A 161 12.44 5.57 6.14
C MET A 161 12.04 4.85 7.43
N TYR A 162 12.30 3.54 7.51
CA TYR A 162 12.00 2.74 8.71
C TYR A 162 12.96 3.01 9.88
N ILE A 163 14.12 3.59 9.60
CA ILE A 163 15.12 3.94 10.65
C ILE A 163 14.73 5.26 11.34
N TYR A 164 14.18 6.21 10.58
CA TYR A 164 13.92 7.57 11.02
C TYR A 164 12.43 7.94 11.01
N GLY A 165 11.55 6.94 10.91
CA GLY A 165 10.11 7.16 10.90
C GLY A 165 9.54 7.47 12.28
N TRP A 166 8.62 8.44 12.34
CA TRP A 166 7.90 8.83 13.55
C TRP A 166 6.49 8.24 13.57
N TYR A 167 5.96 7.92 14.74
CA TYR A 167 4.63 7.34 14.90
C TYR A 167 3.57 8.44 15.04
N VAL A 168 2.49 8.34 14.26
CA VAL A 168 1.36 9.27 14.32
C VAL A 168 0.11 8.58 14.89
N PRO A 169 -0.81 9.30 15.55
CA PRO A 169 -1.99 8.71 16.18
C PRO A 169 -3.12 8.39 15.18
N TYR A 170 -2.78 8.17 13.92
CA TYR A 170 -3.72 7.85 12.86
C TYR A 170 -3.60 6.39 12.45
N TYR A 171 -4.72 5.82 12.03
CA TYR A 171 -4.77 4.46 11.49
C TYR A 171 -5.20 4.49 10.03
N LEU A 172 -5.00 3.37 9.38
CA LEU A 172 -5.60 3.07 8.09
C LEU A 172 -6.26 1.70 8.11
N GLU A 173 -7.38 1.60 7.42
CA GLU A 173 -8.13 0.37 7.22
C GLU A 173 -7.49 -0.40 6.06
N HIS A 174 -7.21 -1.68 6.29
CA HIS A 174 -6.72 -2.60 5.28
C HIS A 174 -7.76 -3.69 5.04
N PHE A 175 -8.31 -3.74 3.85
CA PHE A 175 -9.44 -4.60 3.46
C PHE A 175 -9.01 -5.99 3.00
N GLY A 176 -7.72 -6.24 2.82
CA GLY A 176 -7.18 -7.46 2.23
C GLY A 176 -7.47 -8.77 2.99
N LEU A 177 -8.13 -8.70 4.16
CA LEU A 177 -8.62 -9.86 4.93
C LEU A 177 -10.14 -9.79 5.19
N MET A 178 -10.82 -8.76 4.71
CA MET A 178 -12.22 -8.53 5.06
C MET A 178 -13.14 -9.62 4.51
N LYS A 179 -12.98 -10.00 3.25
CA LYS A 179 -13.82 -11.04 2.63
C LYS A 179 -13.14 -12.41 2.65
N VAL A 180 -13.93 -13.46 2.70
CA VAL A 180 -13.43 -14.85 2.66
C VAL A 180 -12.60 -15.10 1.41
N GLU A 181 -13.06 -14.61 0.25
CA GLU A 181 -12.37 -14.76 -1.03
C GLU A 181 -10.99 -14.05 -1.04
N ASP A 182 -10.85 -12.95 -0.31
CA ASP A 182 -9.58 -12.24 -0.19
C ASP A 182 -8.59 -13.04 0.65
N ARG A 183 -9.07 -13.63 1.74
CA ARG A 183 -8.27 -14.52 2.60
C ARG A 183 -7.80 -15.74 1.81
N GLN A 184 -8.69 -16.40 1.05
CA GLN A 184 -8.35 -17.56 0.21
C GLN A 184 -7.27 -17.21 -0.82
N ARG A 185 -7.44 -16.12 -1.58
CA ARG A 185 -6.42 -15.64 -2.54
C ARG A 185 -5.07 -15.35 -1.88
N LYS A 186 -5.11 -14.83 -0.66
CA LYS A 186 -3.87 -14.57 0.11
C LYS A 186 -3.17 -15.88 0.49
N VAL A 187 -3.91 -16.91 0.89
CA VAL A 187 -3.36 -18.26 1.13
C VAL A 187 -2.68 -18.81 -0.11
N GLU A 188 -3.40 -18.84 -1.23
CA GLU A 188 -2.88 -19.36 -2.50
C GLU A 188 -1.58 -18.64 -2.89
N ARG A 189 -1.56 -17.31 -2.78
CA ARG A 189 -0.37 -16.51 -3.03
C ARG A 189 0.81 -16.88 -2.12
N TYR A 190 0.58 -17.04 -0.83
CA TYR A 190 1.63 -17.45 0.10
C TYR A 190 2.07 -18.90 -0.14
N GLN A 191 1.16 -19.80 -0.48
CA GLN A 191 1.50 -21.18 -0.84
C GLN A 191 2.46 -21.22 -2.04
N GLN A 192 2.23 -20.33 -3.01
CA GLN A 192 3.04 -20.26 -4.21
C GLN A 192 4.42 -19.63 -3.98
N TYR A 193 4.49 -18.50 -3.27
CA TYR A 193 5.70 -17.66 -3.22
C TYR A 193 6.44 -17.67 -1.88
N ASP A 194 5.79 -18.04 -0.79
CA ASP A 194 6.38 -18.17 0.54
C ASP A 194 5.74 -19.32 1.34
N PRO A 195 5.94 -20.58 0.91
CA PRO A 195 5.32 -21.73 1.55
C PRO A 195 5.70 -21.91 3.01
N LYS A 196 6.81 -21.33 3.47
CA LYS A 196 7.24 -21.38 4.87
C LYS A 196 6.42 -20.42 5.76
N ALA A 197 5.84 -19.38 5.19
CA ALA A 197 4.97 -18.44 5.92
C ALA A 197 3.56 -19.00 6.17
N ILE A 198 3.12 -20.04 5.44
CA ILE A 198 1.78 -20.63 5.55
C ILE A 198 1.42 -20.98 6.99
N PHE A 199 2.35 -21.53 7.77
CA PHE A 199 2.07 -21.89 9.16
C PHE A 199 1.73 -20.67 10.04
N LYS A 200 2.29 -19.51 9.74
CA LYS A 200 1.94 -18.24 10.40
C LYS A 200 0.59 -17.71 9.95
N HIS A 201 0.15 -18.08 8.75
CA HIS A 201 -1.06 -17.57 8.10
C HIS A 201 -2.28 -18.50 8.20
N ARG A 202 -2.13 -19.75 8.64
CA ARG A 202 -3.28 -20.64 8.94
C ARG A 202 -4.25 -20.04 9.95
N MET A 203 -3.76 -19.20 10.84
CA MET A 203 -4.58 -18.47 11.82
C MET A 203 -5.50 -17.40 11.22
N TYR A 204 -5.39 -17.11 9.91
CA TYR A 204 -6.30 -16.19 9.21
C TYR A 204 -7.60 -16.86 8.74
N TYR A 205 -7.72 -18.19 8.90
CA TYR A 205 -8.71 -19.00 8.18
C TYR A 205 -9.57 -19.88 9.05
N ASP A 206 -9.24 -20.00 10.32
CA ASP A 206 -10.10 -20.69 11.28
C ASP A 206 -11.19 -19.68 11.71
N ASP A 207 -12.45 -20.00 11.33
CA ASP A 207 -13.66 -19.30 11.75
C ASP A 207 -13.90 -19.46 13.27
#